data_044f2e350f0c08e5e828bf59b76a6302
#
_entry.id   044f2e350f0c08e5e828bf59b76a6302
#
_cell.length_a   1.000
_cell.length_b   1.000
_cell.length_c   1.000
_cell.angle_alpha   90.00
_cell.angle_beta   90.00
_cell.angle_gamma   90.00
#
_symmetry.space_group_name_H-M   'P 1'
#
loop_
_entity.id
_entity.type
_entity.pdbx_description
1 polymer ?
#
loop_
_entity_poly.entity_id
_entity_poly.type
_entity_poly.pdbx_seq_one_letter_code
_entity_poly.pdbx_strand_id
1 'polypeptide(L)'
;MGFPVTGCRKGTIHAFTEQINTLAACKLSVGMWDGRNAVEYQGMPFSRIDVWLPTSPDQMMLWPSTLTFSMDFYTTLAKHALPIRPEAVRSFAGSARKLDMYFWFNYRLHRLREPTTLSWNAVADQFGGNFDRQRAFKAHFAEDLRDIKDVFPKLSVALSESGLTMAPTDHPFPCPTARSA
;
A
#
# COMPACT_ATOMS: atom_id res chain seq x y z
N MET A 1 -9.92 -3.70 -11.99
CA MET A 1 -8.63 -3.03 -12.04
C MET A 1 -8.34 -2.72 -13.50
N GLY A 2 -8.12 -1.49 -13.92
CA GLY A 2 -8.05 -1.08 -15.33
C GLY A 2 -6.71 -1.35 -16.04
N PHE A 3 -6.06 -2.48 -15.81
CA PHE A 3 -4.84 -2.84 -16.52
C PHE A 3 -5.17 -3.48 -17.87
N PRO A 4 -4.45 -3.12 -18.95
CA PRO A 4 -4.60 -3.81 -20.23
C PRO A 4 -4.20 -5.27 -20.05
N VAL A 5 -5.11 -6.17 -20.44
CA VAL A 5 -4.89 -7.62 -20.36
C VAL A 5 -4.07 -8.06 -21.58
N THR A 6 -2.78 -8.30 -21.40
CA THR A 6 -1.91 -8.83 -22.44
C THR A 6 -1.42 -10.23 -22.06
N GLY A 7 -1.74 -11.22 -22.89
CA GLY A 7 -1.51 -12.64 -22.65
C GLY A 7 -0.17 -13.20 -23.16
N CYS A 8 0.81 -12.37 -23.50
CA CYS A 8 2.09 -12.88 -23.97
C CYS A 8 3.02 -13.27 -22.80
N ARG A 9 4.09 -14.04 -23.09
CA ARG A 9 5.07 -14.58 -22.12
C ARG A 9 5.74 -13.51 -21.25
N LYS A 10 5.64 -12.23 -21.58
CA LYS A 10 6.07 -11.06 -20.79
C LYS A 10 4.89 -10.10 -20.51
N GLY A 11 3.65 -10.56 -20.62
CA GLY A 11 2.45 -9.74 -20.47
C GLY A 11 2.10 -9.47 -19.01
N THR A 12 1.15 -8.56 -18.81
CA THR A 12 0.66 -8.14 -17.48
C THR A 12 0.10 -9.30 -16.66
N ILE A 13 -0.47 -10.33 -17.32
CA ILE A 13 -0.97 -11.54 -16.66
C ILE A 13 0.18 -12.32 -16.03
N HIS A 14 1.27 -12.54 -16.76
CA HIS A 14 2.43 -13.26 -16.26
C HIS A 14 3.06 -12.54 -15.04
N ALA A 15 3.30 -11.24 -15.16
CA ALA A 15 3.86 -10.43 -14.08
C ALA A 15 2.96 -10.46 -12.83
N PHE A 16 1.63 -10.38 -13.01
CA PHE A 16 0.70 -10.47 -11.90
C PHE A 16 0.70 -11.84 -11.23
N THR A 17 0.74 -12.92 -12.03
CA THR A 17 0.81 -14.30 -11.50
C THR A 17 2.08 -14.52 -10.71
N GLU A 18 3.23 -14.02 -11.19
CA GLU A 18 4.48 -14.09 -10.43
C GLU A 18 4.41 -13.33 -9.11
N GLN A 19 3.80 -12.14 -9.11
CA GLN A 19 3.61 -11.37 -7.88
C GLN A 19 2.71 -12.10 -6.87
N ILE A 20 1.61 -12.71 -7.33
CA ILE A 20 0.74 -13.51 -6.46
C ILE A 20 1.47 -14.74 -5.91
N ASN A 21 2.23 -15.45 -6.74
CA ASN A 21 3.02 -16.60 -6.29
C ASN A 21 4.10 -16.19 -5.29
N THR A 22 4.76 -15.06 -5.53
CA THR A 22 5.75 -14.51 -4.60
C THR A 22 5.09 -14.15 -3.26
N LEU A 23 3.95 -13.47 -3.30
CA LEU A 23 3.20 -13.10 -2.09
C LEU A 23 2.69 -14.35 -1.36
N ALA A 24 2.32 -15.39 -2.09
CA ALA A 24 1.89 -16.66 -1.52
C ALA A 24 3.00 -17.41 -0.79
N ALA A 25 4.23 -17.27 -1.27
CA ALA A 25 5.41 -17.84 -0.62
C ALA A 25 5.95 -16.96 0.53
N CYS A 26 5.44 -15.73 0.67
CA CYS A 26 5.89 -14.82 1.71
C CYS A 26 5.43 -15.25 3.09
N LYS A 27 6.35 -15.17 4.04
CA LYS A 27 6.06 -15.17 5.46
C LYS A 27 6.10 -13.72 5.95
N LEU A 28 5.00 -13.24 6.47
CA LEU A 28 4.93 -11.91 7.08
C LEU A 28 5.41 -11.99 8.52
N SER A 29 6.37 -11.14 8.89
CA SER A 29 6.79 -10.93 10.27
C SER A 29 6.50 -9.48 10.64
N VAL A 30 5.70 -9.28 11.66
CA VAL A 30 5.37 -7.96 12.18
C VAL A 30 5.80 -7.88 13.63
N GLY A 31 6.79 -7.03 13.89
CA GLY A 31 7.25 -6.73 15.25
C GLY A 31 6.55 -5.48 15.78
N MET A 32 6.03 -5.56 16.99
CA MET A 32 5.55 -4.41 17.75
C MET A 32 6.34 -4.30 19.06
N TRP A 33 6.82 -3.10 19.35
CA TRP A 33 7.54 -2.81 20.57
C TRP A 33 6.96 -1.57 21.25
N ASP A 34 6.60 -1.69 22.49
CA ASP A 34 6.00 -0.62 23.30
C ASP A 34 6.97 0.03 24.29
N GLY A 35 8.26 -0.30 24.21
CA GLY A 35 9.32 0.16 25.12
C GLY A 35 9.59 -0.82 26.26
N ARG A 36 8.72 -1.80 26.51
CA ARG A 36 8.87 -2.83 27.54
C ARG A 36 8.66 -4.24 27.01
N ASN A 37 7.70 -4.40 26.10
CA ASN A 37 7.34 -5.68 25.54
C ASN A 37 7.58 -5.66 24.03
N ALA A 38 8.15 -6.73 23.51
CA ALA A 38 8.24 -7.00 22.09
C ALA A 38 7.28 -8.15 21.73
N VAL A 39 6.39 -7.93 20.80
CA VAL A 39 5.50 -8.97 20.26
C VAL A 39 5.82 -9.11 18.79
N GLU A 40 6.20 -10.31 18.39
CA GLU A 40 6.40 -10.67 16.98
C GLU A 40 5.25 -11.57 16.54
N TYR A 41 4.54 -11.14 15.49
CA TYR A 41 3.55 -11.93 14.78
C TYR A 41 4.17 -12.46 13.49
N GLN A 42 4.04 -13.76 13.27
CA GLN A 42 4.45 -14.40 12.03
C GLN A 42 3.25 -15.12 11.41
N GLY A 43 2.99 -14.87 10.14
CA GLY A 43 1.87 -15.50 9.45
C GLY A 43 2.03 -15.51 7.94
N MET A 44 1.28 -16.41 7.30
CA MET A 44 1.15 -16.45 5.83
C MET A 44 -0.14 -15.76 5.43
N PRO A 45 -0.12 -14.89 4.40
CA PRO A 45 -1.34 -14.20 3.92
C PRO A 45 -2.39 -15.18 3.42
N PHE A 46 -1.96 -16.21 2.68
CA PHE A 46 -2.84 -17.19 2.07
C PHE A 46 -2.71 -18.54 2.76
N SER A 47 -3.85 -19.19 3.01
CA SER A 47 -3.91 -20.57 3.51
C SER A 47 -4.00 -21.57 2.36
N ARG A 48 -4.52 -21.15 1.19
CA ARG A 48 -4.70 -22.02 0.03
C ARG A 48 -4.71 -21.22 -1.26
N ILE A 49 -4.09 -21.81 -2.29
CA ILE A 49 -4.13 -21.31 -3.67
C ILE A 49 -4.49 -22.49 -4.57
N ASP A 50 -5.62 -22.40 -5.25
CA ASP A 50 -6.03 -23.40 -6.22
C ASP A 50 -5.58 -22.91 -7.60
N VAL A 51 -4.70 -23.69 -8.23
CA VAL A 51 -4.14 -23.40 -9.56
C VAL A 51 -4.60 -24.47 -10.52
N TRP A 52 -5.19 -24.07 -11.64
CA TRP A 52 -5.45 -24.98 -12.75
C TRP A 52 -4.15 -25.19 -13.54
N LEU A 53 -3.66 -26.42 -13.58
CA LEU A 53 -2.53 -26.79 -14.41
C LEU A 53 -3.04 -27.18 -15.80
N PRO A 54 -2.40 -26.68 -16.86
CA PRO A 54 -2.76 -27.07 -18.23
C PRO A 54 -2.46 -28.56 -18.44
N THR A 55 -3.39 -29.25 -19.08
CA THR A 55 -3.26 -30.66 -19.43
C THR A 55 -2.40 -30.89 -20.68
N SER A 56 -2.13 -29.82 -21.44
CA SER A 56 -1.32 -29.83 -22.67
C SER A 56 -0.25 -28.75 -22.62
N PRO A 57 0.97 -28.98 -23.19
CA PRO A 57 2.06 -28.00 -23.23
C PRO A 57 1.70 -26.71 -23.98
N ASP A 58 0.73 -26.76 -24.89
CA ASP A 58 0.27 -25.60 -25.68
C ASP A 58 -0.82 -24.79 -24.98
N GLN A 59 -1.36 -25.27 -23.87
CA GLN A 59 -2.31 -24.52 -23.06
C GLN A 59 -1.57 -23.52 -22.18
N MET A 60 -1.91 -22.25 -22.30
CA MET A 60 -1.42 -21.21 -21.40
C MET A 60 -1.89 -21.52 -19.96
N MET A 61 -1.00 -21.40 -18.99
CA MET A 61 -1.33 -21.52 -17.57
C MET A 61 -2.50 -20.59 -17.25
N LEU A 62 -3.61 -21.19 -16.84
CA LEU A 62 -4.76 -20.45 -16.37
C LEU A 62 -4.49 -19.90 -14.98
N TRP A 63 -5.13 -18.79 -14.66
CA TRP A 63 -5.07 -18.12 -13.37
C TRP A 63 -5.40 -19.05 -12.20
N PRO A 64 -4.84 -18.79 -11.01
CA PRO A 64 -5.39 -19.40 -9.82
C PRO A 64 -6.87 -19.06 -9.73
N SER A 65 -7.72 -20.07 -9.72
CA SER A 65 -9.16 -19.90 -9.71
C SER A 65 -9.64 -19.34 -8.38
N THR A 66 -8.90 -19.61 -7.31
CA THR A 66 -9.30 -19.23 -5.95
C THR A 66 -8.06 -18.94 -5.10
N LEU A 67 -8.12 -17.81 -4.38
CA LEU A 67 -7.16 -17.43 -3.35
C LEU A 67 -7.92 -17.42 -2.01
N THR A 68 -7.46 -18.23 -1.07
CA THR A 68 -8.05 -18.27 0.27
C THR A 68 -7.09 -17.63 1.26
N PHE A 69 -7.52 -16.56 1.93
CA PHE A 69 -6.74 -15.95 3.00
C PHE A 69 -6.70 -16.84 4.23
N SER A 70 -5.61 -16.78 4.99
CA SER A 70 -5.62 -17.35 6.33
C SER A 70 -6.62 -16.59 7.22
N MET A 71 -7.28 -17.28 8.13
CA MET A 71 -8.33 -16.68 8.98
C MET A 71 -7.76 -15.55 9.83
N ASP A 72 -6.58 -15.72 10.39
CA ASP A 72 -5.91 -14.72 11.22
C ASP A 72 -5.58 -13.46 10.41
N PHE A 73 -5.05 -13.64 9.20
CA PHE A 73 -4.76 -12.52 8.31
C PHE A 73 -6.04 -11.81 7.88
N TYR A 74 -7.07 -12.53 7.49
CA TYR A 74 -8.37 -11.95 7.12
C TYR A 74 -9.00 -11.17 8.28
N THR A 75 -9.00 -11.73 9.48
CA THR A 75 -9.54 -11.08 10.68
C THR A 75 -8.78 -9.79 10.99
N THR A 76 -7.47 -9.81 10.85
CA THR A 76 -6.62 -8.62 11.04
C THR A 76 -6.92 -7.55 9.98
N LEU A 77 -7.03 -7.93 8.72
CA LEU A 77 -7.41 -7.02 7.64
C LEU A 77 -8.79 -6.39 7.88
N ALA A 78 -9.79 -7.20 8.21
CA ALA A 78 -11.15 -6.73 8.44
C ALA A 78 -11.23 -5.75 9.63
N LYS A 79 -10.49 -6.04 10.70
CA LYS A 79 -10.44 -5.20 11.91
C LYS A 79 -9.70 -3.87 11.70
N HIS A 80 -8.72 -3.84 10.80
CA HIS A 80 -7.85 -2.69 10.56
C HIS A 80 -7.99 -2.13 9.13
N ALA A 81 -9.10 -2.42 8.47
CA ALA A 81 -9.37 -1.93 7.13
C ALA A 81 -9.33 -0.39 7.08
N LEU A 82 -8.64 0.13 6.08
CA LEU A 82 -8.65 1.56 5.78
C LEU A 82 -9.70 1.85 4.70
N PRO A 83 -10.49 2.92 4.82
CA PRO A 83 -11.40 3.35 3.76
C PRO A 83 -10.57 3.90 2.59
N ILE A 84 -10.45 3.13 1.52
CA ILE A 84 -9.62 3.45 0.36
C ILE A 84 -10.51 3.65 -0.86
N ARG A 85 -10.22 4.70 -1.64
CA ARG A 85 -10.90 4.95 -2.92
C ARG A 85 -10.22 4.19 -4.05
N PRO A 86 -10.92 3.33 -4.78
CA PRO A 86 -10.35 2.61 -5.93
C PRO A 86 -9.77 3.54 -7.01
N GLU A 87 -10.37 4.72 -7.18
CA GLU A 87 -9.91 5.73 -8.15
C GLU A 87 -8.52 6.25 -7.79
N ALA A 88 -8.27 6.51 -6.50
CA ALA A 88 -6.96 6.94 -6.01
C ALA A 88 -5.89 5.87 -6.23
N VAL A 89 -6.22 4.62 -5.92
CA VAL A 89 -5.31 3.49 -6.18
C VAL A 89 -4.96 3.40 -7.67
N ARG A 90 -5.94 3.59 -8.56
CA ARG A 90 -5.68 3.61 -10.02
C ARG A 90 -4.79 4.77 -10.43
N SER A 91 -5.00 5.95 -9.87
CA SER A 91 -4.19 7.14 -10.19
C SER A 91 -2.72 6.97 -9.82
N PHE A 92 -2.43 6.18 -8.78
CA PHE A 92 -1.07 5.94 -8.30
C PHE A 92 -0.51 4.57 -8.68
N ALA A 93 -1.22 3.78 -9.48
CA ALA A 93 -0.86 2.39 -9.79
C ALA A 93 0.52 2.20 -10.44
N GLY A 94 1.10 3.27 -11.01
CA GLY A 94 2.45 3.25 -11.57
C GLY A 94 3.58 3.51 -10.57
N SER A 95 3.28 3.82 -9.29
CA SER A 95 4.27 4.18 -8.28
C SER A 95 3.95 3.56 -6.93
N ALA A 96 4.73 2.56 -6.52
CA ALA A 96 4.60 1.94 -5.21
C ALA A 96 4.72 2.99 -4.09
N ARG A 97 5.70 3.91 -4.19
CA ARG A 97 5.91 4.95 -3.17
C ARG A 97 4.71 5.89 -3.02
N LYS A 98 4.06 6.31 -4.11
CA LYS A 98 2.84 7.14 -4.04
C LYS A 98 1.69 6.38 -3.37
N LEU A 99 1.55 5.09 -3.66
CA LEU A 99 0.57 4.23 -2.98
C LEU A 99 0.87 4.11 -1.49
N ASP A 100 2.13 3.85 -1.12
CA ASP A 100 2.54 3.76 0.28
C ASP A 100 2.29 5.08 1.02
N MET A 101 2.66 6.21 0.42
CA MET A 101 2.38 7.54 0.97
C MET A 101 0.87 7.76 1.13
N TYR A 102 0.07 7.41 0.12
CA TYR A 102 -1.38 7.53 0.16
C TYR A 102 -2.00 6.73 1.31
N PHE A 103 -1.63 5.45 1.47
CA PHE A 103 -2.12 4.61 2.55
C PHE A 103 -1.65 5.12 3.92
N TRP A 104 -0.39 5.54 4.01
CA TRP A 104 0.18 6.05 5.24
C TRP A 104 -0.47 7.37 5.67
N PHE A 105 -0.71 8.32 4.76
CA PHE A 105 -1.42 9.56 5.08
C PHE A 105 -2.84 9.26 5.53
N ASN A 106 -3.57 8.37 4.84
CA ASN A 106 -4.91 7.99 5.22
C ASN A 106 -4.95 7.42 6.66
N TYR A 107 -4.04 6.51 6.95
CA TYR A 107 -3.93 5.95 8.29
C TYR A 107 -3.54 6.97 9.36
N ARG A 108 -2.57 7.82 9.06
CA ARG A 108 -1.95 8.72 10.02
C ARG A 108 -2.84 9.92 10.32
N LEU A 109 -3.33 10.61 9.30
CA LEU A 109 -4.10 11.84 9.44
C LEU A 109 -5.42 11.62 10.20
N HIS A 110 -6.04 10.47 10.01
CA HIS A 110 -7.26 10.10 10.73
C HIS A 110 -7.05 9.93 12.26
N ARG A 111 -5.83 9.67 12.68
CA ARG A 111 -5.49 9.43 14.09
C ARG A 111 -4.84 10.62 14.77
N LEU A 112 -4.46 11.64 14.03
CA LEU A 112 -3.86 12.84 14.62
C LEU A 112 -4.92 13.61 15.42
N ARG A 113 -4.53 14.03 16.60
CA ARG A 113 -5.30 14.96 17.45
C ARG A 113 -4.76 16.36 17.39
N GLU A 114 -3.46 16.51 17.10
CA GLU A 114 -2.73 17.76 17.05
C GLU A 114 -1.80 17.80 15.84
N PRO A 115 -1.45 18.99 15.34
CA PRO A 115 -0.45 19.11 14.29
C PRO A 115 0.86 18.48 14.70
N THR A 116 1.43 17.67 13.84
CA THR A 116 2.66 16.93 14.11
C THR A 116 3.65 17.15 12.98
N THR A 117 4.90 17.44 13.33
CA THR A 117 6.00 17.55 12.36
C THR A 117 6.95 16.38 12.52
N LEU A 118 7.18 15.66 11.44
CA LEU A 118 8.19 14.60 11.36
C LEU A 118 9.45 15.17 10.71
N SER A 119 10.60 14.89 11.34
CA SER A 119 11.89 15.26 10.75
C SER A 119 12.13 14.55 9.41
N TRP A 120 12.96 15.14 8.56
CA TRP A 120 13.32 14.52 7.28
C TRP A 120 14.00 13.15 7.45
N ASN A 121 14.69 12.92 8.56
CA ASN A 121 15.25 11.60 8.85
C ASN A 121 14.13 10.57 9.08
N ALA A 122 13.14 10.88 9.91
CA ALA A 122 12.01 9.99 10.15
C ALA A 122 11.17 9.71 8.88
N VAL A 123 11.03 10.72 8.00
CA VAL A 123 10.37 10.54 6.71
C VAL A 123 11.21 9.68 5.77
N ALA A 124 12.53 9.85 5.78
CA ALA A 124 13.45 9.03 4.99
C ALA A 124 13.51 7.57 5.48
N ASP A 125 13.47 7.34 6.77
CA ASP A 125 13.40 5.99 7.35
C ASP A 125 12.14 5.24 6.88
N GLN A 126 11.03 5.98 6.72
CA GLN A 126 9.77 5.39 6.27
C GLN A 126 9.71 5.17 4.75
N PHE A 127 10.19 6.11 3.94
CA PHE A 127 9.97 6.13 2.49
C PHE A 127 11.25 6.17 1.65
N GLY A 128 12.41 6.32 2.29
CA GLY A 128 13.67 6.62 1.64
C GLY A 128 14.57 5.43 1.34
N GLY A 129 14.14 4.19 1.57
CA GLY A 129 14.97 2.98 1.50
C GLY A 129 15.76 2.75 0.20
N ASN A 130 15.40 3.45 -0.88
CA ASN A 130 16.06 3.35 -2.18
C ASN A 130 16.92 4.58 -2.53
N PHE A 131 17.19 5.48 -1.59
CA PHE A 131 17.92 6.72 -1.84
C PHE A 131 19.22 6.78 -1.04
N ASP A 132 20.35 6.92 -1.75
CA ASP A 132 21.66 7.12 -1.13
C ASP A 132 21.85 8.55 -0.61
N ARG A 133 21.10 9.52 -1.14
CA ARG A 133 21.25 10.94 -0.81
C ARG A 133 19.95 11.56 -0.35
N GLN A 134 19.93 12.13 0.83
CA GLN A 134 18.76 12.78 1.42
C GLN A 134 18.19 13.92 0.54
N ARG A 135 19.05 14.67 -0.17
CA ARG A 135 18.61 15.73 -1.08
C ARG A 135 17.77 15.19 -2.24
N ALA A 136 18.19 14.07 -2.83
CA ALA A 136 17.45 13.43 -3.91
C ALA A 136 16.11 12.88 -3.38
N PHE A 137 16.13 12.25 -2.21
CA PHE A 137 14.89 11.79 -1.55
C PHE A 137 13.89 12.94 -1.34
N LYS A 138 14.33 14.07 -0.75
CA LYS A 138 13.46 15.23 -0.52
C LYS A 138 12.81 15.75 -1.80
N ALA A 139 13.57 15.85 -2.89
CA ALA A 139 13.06 16.31 -4.18
C ALA A 139 11.96 15.38 -4.72
N HIS A 140 12.23 14.09 -4.75
CA HIS A 140 11.26 13.10 -5.23
C HIS A 140 10.05 12.95 -4.30
N PHE A 141 10.25 13.05 -2.99
CA PHE A 141 9.14 13.02 -2.04
C PHE A 141 8.21 14.25 -2.22
N ALA A 142 8.79 15.42 -2.48
CA ALA A 142 8.01 16.64 -2.73
C ALA A 142 7.22 16.54 -4.05
N GLU A 143 7.78 15.92 -5.08
CA GLU A 143 7.11 15.65 -6.35
C GLU A 143 5.93 14.68 -6.14
N ASP A 144 6.17 13.54 -5.50
CA ASP A 144 5.11 12.57 -5.20
C ASP A 144 4.00 13.16 -4.34
N LEU A 145 4.35 13.99 -3.35
CA LEU A 145 3.35 14.68 -2.52
C LEU A 145 2.51 15.67 -3.32
N ARG A 146 3.11 16.34 -4.31
CA ARG A 146 2.37 17.24 -5.21
C ARG A 146 1.34 16.45 -6.01
N ASP A 147 1.74 15.34 -6.62
CA ASP A 147 0.85 14.48 -7.39
C ASP A 147 -0.30 13.93 -6.52
N ILE A 148 0.00 13.58 -5.26
CA ILE A 148 -1.03 13.16 -4.30
C ILE A 148 -1.99 14.31 -3.99
N LYS A 149 -1.48 15.54 -3.82
CA LYS A 149 -2.31 16.72 -3.58
C LYS A 149 -3.17 17.11 -4.78
N ASP A 150 -2.72 16.86 -5.99
CA ASP A 150 -3.53 17.09 -7.19
C ASP A 150 -4.77 16.18 -7.20
N VAL A 151 -4.67 14.97 -6.69
CA VAL A 151 -5.82 14.07 -6.50
C VAL A 151 -6.61 14.40 -5.24
N PHE A 152 -5.94 14.91 -4.19
CA PHE A 152 -6.53 15.27 -2.88
C PHE A 152 -6.14 16.66 -2.44
N PRO A 153 -6.75 17.72 -3.00
CA PRO A 153 -6.38 19.12 -2.71
C PRO A 153 -6.55 19.51 -1.22
N LYS A 154 -7.43 18.82 -0.49
CA LYS A 154 -7.70 19.08 0.94
C LYS A 154 -6.75 18.33 1.89
N LEU A 155 -5.70 17.70 1.36
CA LEU A 155 -4.71 16.99 2.18
C LEU A 155 -3.95 17.98 3.08
N SER A 156 -4.17 17.87 4.39
CA SER A 156 -3.58 18.76 5.42
C SER A 156 -2.13 18.40 5.74
N VAL A 157 -1.29 18.44 4.72
CA VAL A 157 0.14 18.09 4.79
C VAL A 157 0.97 19.17 4.12
N ALA A 158 2.06 19.60 4.74
CA ALA A 158 2.98 20.59 4.21
C ALA A 158 4.44 20.16 4.40
N LEU A 159 5.30 20.58 3.48
CA LEU A 159 6.74 20.42 3.60
C LEU A 159 7.36 21.71 4.11
N SER A 160 8.34 21.55 5.00
CA SER A 160 9.17 22.63 5.52
C SER A 160 10.65 22.24 5.45
N GLU A 161 11.54 23.16 5.80
CA GLU A 161 12.96 22.84 5.94
C GLU A 161 13.23 21.78 7.00
N SER A 162 12.44 21.78 8.08
CA SER A 162 12.56 20.84 9.19
C SER A 162 11.99 19.46 8.89
N GLY A 163 11.04 19.34 7.95
CA GLY A 163 10.41 18.06 7.63
C GLY A 163 9.00 18.15 7.06
N LEU A 164 8.21 17.13 7.37
CA LEU A 164 6.83 16.94 6.96
C LEU A 164 5.89 17.33 8.10
N THR A 165 5.08 18.36 7.91
CA THR A 165 4.05 18.78 8.86
C THR A 165 2.70 18.24 8.42
N MET A 166 1.98 17.63 9.33
CA MET A 166 0.64 17.08 9.16
C MET A 166 -0.30 17.72 10.17
N ALA A 167 -1.49 18.13 9.75
CA ALA A 167 -2.51 18.63 10.64
C ALA A 167 -3.72 17.70 10.69
N PRO A 168 -4.42 17.60 11.84
CA PRO A 168 -5.67 16.86 11.94
C PRO A 168 -6.66 17.36 10.90
N THR A 169 -7.45 16.43 10.38
CA THR A 169 -8.54 16.77 9.47
C THR A 169 -9.68 15.79 9.72
N ASP A 170 -10.91 16.28 9.74
CA ASP A 170 -12.10 15.46 10.02
C ASP A 170 -12.32 14.39 8.93
N HIS A 171 -11.92 14.69 7.69
CA HIS A 171 -12.00 13.77 6.57
C HIS A 171 -10.80 13.94 5.64
N PRO A 172 -9.60 13.41 5.98
CA PRO A 172 -8.39 13.56 5.15
C PRO A 172 -8.60 12.99 3.75
N PHE A 173 -9.33 11.90 3.66
CA PHE A 173 -9.72 11.27 2.41
C PHE A 173 -11.24 11.06 2.45
N PRO A 174 -11.98 11.49 1.44
CA PRO A 174 -13.42 11.31 1.43
C PRO A 174 -13.72 9.82 1.56
N CYS A 175 -14.32 9.44 2.70
CA CYS A 175 -14.89 8.13 2.88
C CYS A 175 -15.93 7.90 1.78
N PRO A 176 -15.96 6.77 1.08
CA PRO A 176 -17.08 6.48 0.21
C PRO A 176 -18.33 6.52 1.05
N THR A 177 -19.21 7.47 0.78
CA THR A 177 -20.56 7.45 1.35
C THR A 177 -21.13 6.10 0.96
N ALA A 178 -21.45 5.28 1.97
CA ALA A 178 -22.17 4.04 1.74
C ALA A 178 -23.38 4.38 0.87
N ARG A 179 -23.43 3.85 -0.34
CA ARG A 179 -24.66 3.89 -1.12
C ARG A 179 -25.66 3.12 -0.29
N SER A 180 -26.62 3.84 0.27
CA SER A 180 -27.83 3.25 0.81
C SER A 180 -28.43 2.40 -0.31
N ALA A 181 -28.53 1.10 -0.04
CA ALA A 181 -29.24 0.15 -0.86
C ALA A 181 -30.74 0.44 -0.85
#